data_99aa9bb61c1f63b2dfe8f180139286ac
#
_entry.id   99aa9bb61c1f63b2dfe8f180139286ac
#
_cell.length_a   1.000
_cell.length_b   1.000
_cell.length_c   1.000
_cell.angle_alpha   90.00
_cell.angle_beta   90.00
_cell.angle_gamma   90.00
#
_symmetry.space_group_name_H-M   'P 1'
#
loop_
_entity.id
_entity.type
_entity.pdbx_description
1 polymer ?
#
loop_
_entity_poly.entity_id
_entity_poly.type
_entity_poly.pdbx_seq_one_letter_code
_entity_poly.pdbx_strand_id
1 'polypeptide(L)'
;MLRWGRLEVTGGFCLAAAALFYLDTENILPWALLACALHESGHYAVTRLAGGGVAYFRLTAVGGDLGLDPARPLGYAGEMAAILAGPTVNLLCASLCARLGGGGETGLLFAGLNLALGCFNLLPIWPLDGGRLLLLILTGLIPIHWAERTVRGCSALAAGLLLTGGLRLL
;
A
#
# COMPACT_ATOMS: atom_id res chain seq x y z
N MET A 1 -7.63 8.67 -19.32
CA MET A 1 -8.19 8.17 -18.08
C MET A 1 -9.42 7.35 -18.40
N LEU A 2 -9.38 6.05 -18.12
CA LEU A 2 -10.52 5.15 -18.30
C LEU A 2 -11.28 5.11 -16.98
N ARG A 3 -12.61 5.29 -17.04
CA ARG A 3 -13.46 5.29 -15.85
C ARG A 3 -14.59 4.28 -16.01
N TRP A 4 -14.69 3.34 -15.05
CA TRP A 4 -15.75 2.33 -15.03
C TRP A 4 -16.41 2.34 -13.66
N GLY A 5 -17.50 3.08 -13.53
CA GLY A 5 -18.16 3.31 -12.25
C GLY A 5 -17.26 4.05 -11.27
N ARG A 6 -16.86 3.34 -10.20
CA ARG A 6 -15.94 3.86 -9.16
C ARG A 6 -14.48 3.52 -9.43
N LEU A 7 -14.20 2.68 -10.43
CA LEU A 7 -12.84 2.32 -10.82
C LEU A 7 -12.31 3.32 -11.85
N GLU A 8 -11.16 3.89 -11.59
CA GLU A 8 -10.43 4.81 -12.46
C GLU A 8 -9.06 4.22 -12.77
N VAL A 9 -8.70 4.15 -14.06
CA VAL A 9 -7.39 3.69 -14.51
C VAL A 9 -6.69 4.82 -15.24
N THR A 10 -5.52 5.21 -14.76
CA THR A 10 -4.73 6.28 -15.39
C THR A 10 -3.91 5.72 -16.55
N GLY A 11 -3.62 6.59 -17.54
CA GLY A 11 -2.71 6.23 -18.64
C GLY A 11 -1.30 5.89 -18.15
N GLY A 12 -0.85 6.53 -17.06
CA GLY A 12 0.40 6.21 -16.40
C GLY A 12 0.46 4.78 -15.86
N PHE A 13 -0.65 4.28 -15.28
CA PHE A 13 -0.74 2.88 -14.88
C PHE A 13 -0.61 1.93 -16.07
N CYS A 14 -1.33 2.21 -17.18
CA CYS A 14 -1.25 1.37 -18.37
C CYS A 14 0.16 1.32 -18.95
N LEU A 15 0.84 2.46 -19.03
CA LEU A 15 2.22 2.53 -19.51
C LEU A 15 3.19 1.80 -18.58
N ALA A 16 3.09 2.01 -17.27
CA ALA A 16 3.93 1.32 -16.29
C ALA A 16 3.69 -0.19 -16.33
N ALA A 17 2.42 -0.63 -16.35
CA ALA A 17 2.08 -2.04 -16.43
C ALA A 17 2.61 -2.68 -17.72
N ALA A 18 2.45 -2.03 -18.88
CA ALA A 18 2.96 -2.53 -20.16
C ALA A 18 4.49 -2.64 -20.15
N ALA A 19 5.20 -1.63 -19.64
CA ALA A 19 6.65 -1.65 -19.53
C ALA A 19 7.13 -2.77 -18.59
N LEU A 20 6.48 -2.91 -17.42
CA LEU A 20 6.81 -3.96 -16.46
C LEU A 20 6.54 -5.35 -17.03
N PHE A 21 5.41 -5.56 -17.74
CA PHE A 21 5.13 -6.84 -18.41
C PHE A 21 6.16 -7.16 -19.48
N TYR A 22 6.64 -6.16 -20.23
CA TYR A 22 7.67 -6.37 -21.22
C TYR A 22 9.02 -6.78 -20.62
N LEU A 23 9.33 -6.29 -19.42
CA LEU A 23 10.58 -6.56 -18.70
C LEU A 23 10.50 -7.81 -17.81
N ASP A 24 9.30 -8.34 -17.56
CA ASP A 24 9.05 -9.46 -16.64
C ASP A 24 9.33 -10.80 -17.30
N THR A 25 10.60 -11.19 -17.35
CA THR A 25 11.05 -12.47 -17.92
C THR A 25 10.71 -13.67 -17.03
N GLU A 26 10.54 -13.44 -15.73
CA GLU A 26 10.32 -14.49 -14.71
C GLU A 26 8.85 -14.66 -14.32
N ASN A 27 7.92 -13.93 -14.97
CA ASN A 27 6.50 -13.93 -14.66
C ASN A 27 6.18 -13.61 -13.18
N ILE A 28 6.93 -12.68 -12.60
CA ILE A 28 6.75 -12.21 -11.21
C ILE A 28 5.62 -11.20 -11.12
N LEU A 29 5.42 -10.39 -12.16
CA LEU A 29 4.48 -9.27 -12.15
C LEU A 29 3.02 -9.69 -11.87
N PRO A 30 2.46 -10.76 -12.39
CA PRO A 30 1.10 -11.20 -12.06
C PRO A 30 0.93 -11.46 -10.55
N TRP A 31 1.93 -12.05 -9.91
CA TRP A 31 1.91 -12.32 -8.47
C TRP A 31 2.07 -11.04 -7.64
N ALA A 32 2.89 -10.10 -8.10
CA ALA A 32 3.02 -8.78 -7.48
C ALA A 32 1.70 -7.99 -7.57
N LEU A 33 1.04 -8.00 -8.75
CA LEU A 33 -0.27 -7.36 -8.93
C LEU A 33 -1.34 -8.01 -8.06
N LEU A 34 -1.32 -9.33 -7.89
CA LEU A 34 -2.23 -10.04 -6.99
C LEU A 34 -1.98 -9.63 -5.52
N ALA A 35 -0.72 -9.53 -5.09
CA ALA A 35 -0.37 -9.05 -3.76
C ALA A 35 -0.85 -7.61 -3.52
N CYS A 36 -0.70 -6.72 -4.51
CA CYS A 36 -1.23 -5.37 -4.47
C CYS A 36 -2.77 -5.35 -4.40
N ALA A 37 -3.45 -6.19 -5.19
CA ALA A 37 -4.91 -6.28 -5.17
C ALA A 37 -5.44 -6.75 -3.80
N LEU A 38 -4.77 -7.71 -3.17
CA LEU A 38 -5.10 -8.16 -1.81
C LEU A 38 -4.88 -7.05 -0.79
N HIS A 39 -3.79 -6.31 -0.89
CA HIS A 39 -3.50 -5.14 -0.06
C HIS A 39 -4.63 -4.12 -0.11
N GLU A 40 -4.99 -3.67 -1.32
CA GLU A 40 -6.06 -2.69 -1.52
C GLU A 40 -7.43 -3.23 -1.07
N SER A 41 -7.66 -4.54 -1.24
CA SER A 41 -8.89 -5.17 -0.75
C SER A 41 -9.02 -5.11 0.77
N GLY A 42 -7.89 -5.19 1.49
CA GLY A 42 -7.83 -5.01 2.94
C GLY A 42 -8.32 -3.61 3.35
N HIS A 43 -7.75 -2.57 2.75
CA HIS A 43 -8.19 -1.18 2.99
C HIS A 43 -9.68 -0.99 2.69
N TYR A 44 -10.12 -1.48 1.54
CA TYR A 44 -11.52 -1.38 1.13
C TYR A 44 -12.45 -2.07 2.11
N ALA A 45 -12.15 -3.32 2.48
CA ALA A 45 -12.99 -4.13 3.36
C ALA A 45 -13.16 -3.48 4.73
N VAL A 46 -12.05 -3.07 5.38
CA VAL A 46 -12.10 -2.45 6.71
C VAL A 46 -12.75 -1.07 6.66
N THR A 47 -12.50 -0.26 5.63
CA THR A 47 -13.21 1.01 5.41
C THR A 47 -14.72 0.79 5.39
N ARG A 48 -15.20 -0.22 4.64
CA ARG A 48 -16.63 -0.53 4.54
C ARG A 48 -17.21 -1.09 5.84
N LEU A 49 -16.48 -1.97 6.52
CA LEU A 49 -16.91 -2.55 7.81
C LEU A 49 -16.97 -1.49 8.92
N ALA A 50 -16.07 -0.51 8.91
CA ALA A 50 -16.07 0.62 9.83
C ALA A 50 -17.15 1.69 9.50
N GLY A 51 -17.99 1.46 8.49
CA GLY A 51 -19.08 2.37 8.10
C GLY A 51 -18.67 3.46 7.14
N GLY A 52 -17.41 3.53 6.73
CA GLY A 52 -16.89 4.51 5.78
C GLY A 52 -17.43 4.33 4.36
N GLY A 53 -17.51 5.42 3.63
CA GLY A 53 -17.82 5.44 2.20
C GLY A 53 -16.57 5.40 1.35
N VAL A 54 -16.65 4.72 0.18
CA VAL A 54 -15.60 4.76 -0.85
C VAL A 54 -16.17 5.47 -2.07
N ALA A 55 -15.56 6.60 -2.44
CA ALA A 55 -15.96 7.40 -3.58
C ALA A 55 -15.40 6.85 -4.89
N TYR A 56 -14.09 6.55 -4.91
CA TYR A 56 -13.42 5.99 -6.08
C TYR A 56 -12.25 5.07 -5.66
N PHE A 57 -11.86 4.21 -6.58
CA PHE A 57 -10.60 3.48 -6.52
C PHE A 57 -9.82 3.77 -7.80
N ARG A 58 -8.64 4.35 -7.67
CA ARG A 58 -7.84 4.79 -8.80
C ARG A 58 -6.52 4.03 -8.88
N LEU A 59 -6.26 3.42 -10.04
CA LEU A 59 -4.96 2.81 -10.35
C LEU A 59 -4.04 3.86 -10.99
N THR A 60 -2.89 4.09 -10.35
CA THR A 60 -1.86 5.04 -10.79
C THR A 60 -0.55 4.31 -11.07
N ALA A 61 0.39 4.97 -11.74
CA ALA A 61 1.72 4.41 -12.01
C ALA A 61 2.50 4.02 -10.74
N VAL A 62 2.11 4.58 -9.59
CA VAL A 62 2.80 4.38 -8.29
C VAL A 62 1.97 3.54 -7.30
N GLY A 63 0.81 3.02 -7.71
CA GLY A 63 -0.05 2.18 -6.87
C GLY A 63 -1.53 2.52 -6.94
N GLY A 64 -2.30 1.90 -6.03
CA GLY A 64 -3.73 2.18 -5.83
C GLY A 64 -3.95 3.44 -4.99
N ASP A 65 -5.03 4.15 -5.27
CA ASP A 65 -5.51 5.30 -4.51
C ASP A 65 -7.00 5.11 -4.21
N LEU A 66 -7.32 4.91 -2.93
CA LEU A 66 -8.69 4.70 -2.46
C LEU A 66 -9.22 6.02 -1.90
N GLY A 67 -10.07 6.69 -2.70
CA GLY A 67 -10.73 7.92 -2.28
C GLY A 67 -11.91 7.65 -1.35
N LEU A 68 -11.87 8.22 -0.14
CA LEU A 68 -12.97 8.14 0.81
C LEU A 68 -14.12 9.08 0.40
N ASP A 69 -15.33 8.69 0.74
CA ASP A 69 -16.54 9.50 0.53
C ASP A 69 -16.68 10.52 1.67
N PRO A 70 -16.60 11.83 1.40
CA PRO A 70 -16.76 12.86 2.42
C PRO A 70 -18.11 12.82 3.15
N ALA A 71 -19.15 12.25 2.53
CA ALA A 71 -20.46 12.10 3.17
C ALA A 71 -20.50 10.99 4.23
N ARG A 72 -19.50 10.10 4.24
CA ARG A 72 -19.36 9.01 5.22
C ARG A 72 -17.91 8.89 5.69
N PRO A 73 -17.44 9.88 6.48
CA PRO A 73 -16.09 9.86 7.01
C PRO A 73 -15.93 8.73 8.04
N LEU A 74 -14.71 8.23 8.15
CA LEU A 74 -14.33 7.33 9.23
C LEU A 74 -14.06 8.12 10.50
N GLY A 75 -14.38 7.51 11.67
CA GLY A 75 -13.82 8.00 12.94
C GLY A 75 -12.35 7.61 13.05
N TYR A 76 -11.64 8.26 14.01
CA TYR A 76 -10.20 8.08 14.22
C TYR A 76 -9.77 6.60 14.29
N ALA A 77 -10.44 5.78 15.10
CA ALA A 77 -10.13 4.34 15.21
C ALA A 77 -10.42 3.57 13.91
N GLY A 78 -11.49 3.94 13.19
CA GLY A 78 -11.85 3.35 11.91
C GLY A 78 -10.81 3.67 10.82
N GLU A 79 -10.31 4.91 10.81
CA GLU A 79 -9.27 5.34 9.88
C GLU A 79 -7.94 4.62 10.16
N MET A 80 -7.55 4.52 11.44
CA MET A 80 -6.36 3.76 11.84
C MET A 80 -6.46 2.29 11.44
N ALA A 81 -7.60 1.65 11.70
CA ALA A 81 -7.83 0.27 11.32
C ALA A 81 -7.82 0.08 9.79
N ALA A 82 -8.42 1.02 9.04
CA ALA A 82 -8.42 0.99 7.59
C ALA A 82 -7.00 1.11 7.01
N ILE A 83 -6.16 2.02 7.55
CA ILE A 83 -4.76 2.18 7.12
C ILE A 83 -3.95 0.91 7.39
N LEU A 84 -4.12 0.28 8.54
CA LEU A 84 -3.37 -0.94 8.89
C LEU A 84 -3.85 -2.19 8.15
N ALA A 85 -5.05 -2.17 7.58
CA ALA A 85 -5.67 -3.36 6.99
C ALA A 85 -4.91 -3.91 5.78
N GLY A 86 -4.43 -3.05 4.88
CA GLY A 86 -3.65 -3.47 3.71
C GLY A 86 -2.38 -4.23 4.10
N PRO A 87 -1.46 -3.60 4.86
CA PRO A 87 -0.27 -4.30 5.35
C PRO A 87 -0.59 -5.57 6.14
N THR A 88 -1.64 -5.56 6.97
CA THR A 88 -2.05 -6.74 7.75
C THR A 88 -2.44 -7.91 6.84
N VAL A 89 -3.23 -7.66 5.79
CA VAL A 89 -3.61 -8.70 4.81
C VAL A 89 -2.35 -9.28 4.15
N ASN A 90 -1.41 -8.46 3.73
CA ASN A 90 -0.18 -8.94 3.12
C ASN A 90 0.66 -9.79 4.11
N LEU A 91 0.84 -9.35 5.35
CA LEU A 91 1.60 -10.10 6.36
C LEU A 91 0.91 -11.43 6.71
N LEU A 92 -0.42 -11.45 6.75
CA LEU A 92 -1.20 -12.69 6.94
C LEU A 92 -1.03 -13.63 5.75
N CYS A 93 -1.13 -13.14 4.51
CA CYS A 93 -0.91 -13.93 3.30
C CYS A 93 0.51 -14.52 3.28
N ALA A 94 1.54 -13.70 3.57
CA ALA A 94 2.92 -14.16 3.66
C ALA A 94 3.09 -15.29 4.69
N SER A 95 2.55 -15.09 5.89
CA SER A 95 2.63 -16.07 6.99
C SER A 95 1.89 -17.37 6.65
N LEU A 96 0.72 -17.26 6.02
CA LEU A 96 -0.10 -18.41 5.65
C LEU A 96 0.59 -19.24 4.56
N CYS A 97 1.07 -18.60 3.49
CA CYS A 97 1.79 -19.29 2.43
C CYS A 97 3.08 -19.97 2.94
N ALA A 98 3.83 -19.30 3.81
CA ALA A 98 5.05 -19.86 4.40
C ALA A 98 4.75 -21.09 5.30
N ARG A 99 3.65 -21.06 6.09
CA ARG A 99 3.29 -22.16 7.00
C ARG A 99 2.68 -23.36 6.28
N LEU A 100 1.88 -23.13 5.26
CA LEU A 100 1.19 -24.23 4.56
C LEU A 100 2.14 -24.99 3.63
N GLY A 101 3.36 -24.49 3.38
CA GLY A 101 4.34 -25.10 2.48
C GLY A 101 3.78 -25.34 1.06
N GLY A 102 2.63 -24.71 0.77
CA GLY A 102 1.87 -24.95 -0.44
C GLY A 102 2.37 -24.07 -1.58
N GLY A 103 2.68 -24.73 -2.71
CA GLY A 103 2.97 -24.03 -3.96
C GLY A 103 4.44 -24.06 -4.41
N GLY A 104 5.33 -24.73 -3.70
CA GLY A 104 6.74 -24.81 -4.11
C GLY A 104 7.36 -23.42 -4.26
N GLU A 105 8.16 -23.20 -5.29
CA GLU A 105 8.85 -21.93 -5.57
C GLU A 105 7.88 -20.75 -5.75
N THR A 106 6.75 -20.98 -6.44
CA THR A 106 5.72 -19.95 -6.66
C THR A 106 5.07 -19.49 -5.35
N GLY A 107 4.80 -20.43 -4.43
CA GLY A 107 4.23 -20.10 -3.13
C GLY A 107 5.20 -19.29 -2.26
N LEU A 108 6.50 -19.63 -2.30
CA LEU A 108 7.55 -18.88 -1.61
C LEU A 108 7.74 -17.49 -2.22
N LEU A 109 7.72 -17.38 -3.56
CA LEU A 109 7.75 -16.10 -4.26
C LEU A 109 6.59 -15.21 -3.82
N PHE A 110 5.38 -15.74 -3.84
CA PHE A 110 4.19 -14.99 -3.45
C PHE A 110 4.21 -14.58 -1.96
N ALA A 111 4.70 -15.45 -1.08
CA ALA A 111 4.92 -15.12 0.32
C ALA A 111 5.95 -13.98 0.48
N GLY A 112 7.05 -14.04 -0.24
CA GLY A 112 8.08 -13.00 -0.24
C GLY A 112 7.57 -11.65 -0.74
N LEU A 113 6.80 -11.65 -1.85
CA LEU A 113 6.17 -10.42 -2.39
C LEU A 113 5.20 -9.79 -1.38
N ASN A 114 4.35 -10.59 -0.75
CA ASN A 114 3.43 -10.09 0.28
C ASN A 114 4.18 -9.57 1.50
N LEU A 115 5.21 -10.28 1.97
CA LEU A 115 6.03 -9.81 3.08
C LEU A 115 6.69 -8.48 2.77
N ALA A 116 7.36 -8.38 1.61
CA ALA A 116 8.02 -7.17 1.16
C ALA A 116 7.04 -6.00 1.05
N LEU A 117 5.89 -6.22 0.40
CA LEU A 117 4.86 -5.19 0.22
C LEU A 117 4.28 -4.71 1.56
N GLY A 118 3.96 -5.64 2.47
CA GLY A 118 3.44 -5.31 3.80
C GLY A 118 4.45 -4.53 4.65
N CYS A 119 5.70 -4.98 4.70
CA CYS A 119 6.76 -4.29 5.43
C CYS A 119 7.08 -2.92 4.81
N PHE A 120 7.17 -2.84 3.49
CA PHE A 120 7.45 -1.58 2.79
C PHE A 120 6.37 -0.54 3.05
N ASN A 121 5.09 -0.92 2.98
CA ASN A 121 3.98 0.00 3.25
C ASN A 121 3.91 0.47 4.71
N LEU A 122 4.51 -0.25 5.67
CA LEU A 122 4.60 0.18 7.06
C LEU A 122 5.75 1.16 7.34
N LEU A 123 6.61 1.46 6.36
CA LEU A 123 7.64 2.48 6.53
C LEU A 123 7.01 3.86 6.78
N PRO A 124 7.63 4.69 7.67
CA PRO A 124 7.12 6.01 8.00
C PRO A 124 7.44 7.03 6.89
N ILE A 125 7.08 6.69 5.66
CA ILE A 125 7.32 7.46 4.45
C ILE A 125 5.98 7.86 3.84
N TRP A 126 5.72 9.16 3.69
CA TRP A 126 4.60 9.63 2.91
C TRP A 126 4.83 9.37 1.41
N PRO A 127 3.87 8.82 0.65
CA PRO A 127 2.44 8.56 0.99
C PRO A 127 2.11 7.12 1.39
N LEU A 128 3.08 6.30 1.83
CA LEU A 128 2.84 4.92 2.29
C LEU A 128 1.92 4.87 3.52
N ASP A 129 1.35 3.71 3.80
CA ASP A 129 0.42 3.54 4.93
C ASP A 129 1.07 3.87 6.28
N GLY A 130 2.33 3.49 6.49
CA GLY A 130 3.08 3.84 7.69
C GLY A 130 3.27 5.35 7.87
N GLY A 131 3.48 6.08 6.77
CA GLY A 131 3.53 7.56 6.79
C GLY A 131 2.15 8.18 7.08
N ARG A 132 1.08 7.63 6.51
CA ARG A 132 -0.30 8.05 6.79
C ARG A 132 -0.69 7.75 8.24
N LEU A 133 -0.36 6.55 8.73
CA LEU A 133 -0.58 6.17 10.13
C LEU A 133 0.17 7.09 11.10
N LEU A 134 1.44 7.38 10.82
CA LEU A 134 2.24 8.30 11.62
C LEU A 134 1.61 9.70 11.65
N LEU A 135 1.17 10.21 10.50
CA LEU A 135 0.46 11.49 10.43
C LEU A 135 -0.80 11.49 11.28
N LEU A 136 -1.62 10.44 11.15
CA LEU A 136 -2.87 10.30 11.92
C LEU A 136 -2.61 10.29 13.42
N ILE A 137 -1.61 9.54 13.90
CA ILE A 137 -1.24 9.50 15.32
C ILE A 137 -0.77 10.87 15.79
N LEU A 138 0.12 11.51 15.04
CA LEU A 138 0.68 12.81 15.42
C LEU A 138 -0.38 13.91 15.44
N THR A 139 -1.34 13.92 14.52
CA THR A 139 -2.43 14.91 14.52
C THR A 139 -3.35 14.78 15.72
N GLY A 140 -3.39 13.62 16.37
CA GLY A 140 -4.07 13.45 17.66
C GLY A 140 -3.31 13.99 18.87
N LEU A 141 -1.99 14.28 18.72
CA LEU A 141 -1.11 14.66 19.83
C LEU A 141 -0.60 16.10 19.71
N ILE A 142 -0.35 16.58 18.49
CA ILE A 142 0.25 17.89 18.21
C ILE A 142 -0.50 18.59 17.07
N PRO A 143 -0.35 19.94 16.95
CA PRO A 143 -0.95 20.69 15.84
C PRO A 143 -0.51 20.15 14.47
N ILE A 144 -1.44 20.14 13.51
CA ILE A 144 -1.28 19.52 12.19
C ILE A 144 -0.01 19.97 11.45
N HIS A 145 0.35 21.25 11.53
CA HIS A 145 1.54 21.77 10.84
C HIS A 145 2.86 21.17 11.35
N TRP A 146 2.94 20.84 12.66
CA TRP A 146 4.08 20.13 13.24
C TRP A 146 4.06 18.65 12.89
N ALA A 147 2.88 18.01 12.89
CA ALA A 147 2.71 16.62 12.47
C ALA A 147 3.19 16.40 11.02
N GLU A 148 2.74 17.25 10.09
CA GLU A 148 3.16 17.20 8.70
C GLU A 148 4.67 17.43 8.51
N ARG A 149 5.24 18.36 9.29
CA ARG A 149 6.68 18.64 9.24
C ARG A 149 7.50 17.43 9.70
N THR A 150 7.06 16.79 10.77
CA THR A 150 7.70 15.58 11.32
C THR A 150 7.62 14.44 10.33
N VAL A 151 6.44 14.17 9.76
CA VAL A 151 6.27 13.10 8.75
C VAL A 151 7.13 13.36 7.52
N ARG A 152 7.21 14.59 7.02
CA ARG A 152 8.11 14.95 5.91
C ARG A 152 9.58 14.73 6.25
N GLY A 153 10.00 15.10 7.45
CA GLY A 153 11.37 14.86 7.93
C GLY A 153 11.69 13.36 8.03
N CYS A 154 10.81 12.57 8.63
CA CYS A 154 10.94 11.11 8.68
C CYS A 154 10.99 10.48 7.30
N SER A 155 10.13 10.93 6.38
CA SER A 155 10.11 10.45 4.99
C SER A 155 11.42 10.73 4.27
N ALA A 156 11.97 11.94 4.40
CA ALA A 156 13.25 12.31 3.80
C ALA A 156 14.42 11.49 4.36
N LEU A 157 14.46 11.29 5.67
CA LEU A 157 15.47 10.46 6.33
C LEU A 157 15.39 9.01 5.89
N ALA A 158 14.20 8.41 5.93
CA ALA A 158 13.99 7.01 5.55
C ALA A 158 14.31 6.78 4.06
N ALA A 159 13.88 7.67 3.17
CA ALA A 159 14.22 7.59 1.75
C ALA A 159 15.73 7.74 1.52
N GLY A 160 16.39 8.66 2.23
CA GLY A 160 17.86 8.83 2.17
C GLY A 160 18.60 7.58 2.63
N LEU A 161 18.16 6.92 3.71
CA LEU A 161 18.75 5.68 4.20
C LEU A 161 18.56 4.53 3.20
N LEU A 162 17.38 4.41 2.58
CA LEU A 162 17.11 3.40 1.56
C LEU A 162 17.98 3.61 0.32
N LEU A 163 18.14 4.85 -0.15
CA LEU A 163 18.99 5.17 -1.29
C LEU A 163 20.48 4.89 -1.00
N THR A 164 20.97 5.32 0.15
CA THR A 164 22.39 5.09 0.52
C THR A 164 22.67 3.62 0.80
N GLY A 165 21.71 2.89 1.39
CA GLY A 165 21.79 1.45 1.59
C GLY A 165 21.80 0.69 0.27
N GLY A 166 20.90 1.03 -0.63
CA GLY A 166 20.83 0.44 -1.98
C GLY A 166 22.10 0.67 -2.80
N LEU A 167 22.67 1.89 -2.76
CA LEU A 167 23.93 2.21 -3.46
C LEU A 167 25.16 1.45 -2.92
N ARG A 168 25.13 0.95 -1.68
CA ARG A 168 26.21 0.14 -1.12
C ARG A 168 26.12 -1.34 -1.49
N LEU A 169 24.99 -1.78 -1.98
CA LEU A 169 24.74 -3.18 -2.39
C LEU A 169 24.95 -3.40 -3.90
N LEU A 170 25.10 -2.32 -4.67
CA LEU A 170 25.47 -2.31 -6.09
C LEU A 170 26.99 -2.22 -6.26
#